data_696f1eccf0543fc89ad76b03433f1a71
#
_entry.id   696f1eccf0543fc89ad76b03433f1a71
#
_cell.length_a   1.000
_cell.length_b   1.000
_cell.length_c   1.000
_cell.angle_alpha   90.00
_cell.angle_beta   90.00
_cell.angle_gamma   90.00
#
_symmetry.space_group_name_H-M   'P 1'
#
loop_
_entity.id
_entity.type
_entity.pdbx_description
1 polymer ?
#
loop_
_entity_poly.entity_id
_entity_poly.type
_entity_poly.pdbx_seq_one_letter_code
_entity_poly.pdbx_strand_id
1 'polypeptide(L)'
;MITVKFVGGAKKSFSTEQLHIDKSDISIQELLDLLLELKPDNTPNLDTENILIAINGADSSAMEGKSTKIKNNDLVSIIPVIHGGSSKKLTFQNALEYQSQVFLKVKYYFFQILKIKR
;
A
#
# COMPACT_ATOMS: atom_id res chain seq x y z
N MET A 1 2.26 -17.09 -6.43
CA MET A 1 1.93 -15.78 -7.06
C MET A 1 1.42 -14.80 -6.02
N ILE A 2 1.90 -13.58 -6.09
CA ILE A 2 1.48 -12.51 -5.20
C ILE A 2 0.56 -11.58 -5.97
N THR A 3 -0.55 -11.20 -5.37
CA THR A 3 -1.45 -10.21 -5.96
C THR A 3 -1.20 -8.87 -5.30
N VAL A 4 -0.90 -7.84 -6.09
CA VAL A 4 -0.68 -6.49 -5.59
C VAL A 4 -1.87 -5.63 -6.02
N LYS A 5 -2.51 -5.02 -5.05
CA LYS A 5 -3.65 -4.15 -5.29
C LYS A 5 -3.25 -2.71 -5.01
N PHE A 6 -3.57 -1.83 -5.95
CA PHE A 6 -3.27 -0.42 -5.84
C PHE A 6 -4.50 0.37 -5.45
N VAL A 7 -4.36 1.25 -4.48
CA VAL A 7 -5.45 2.06 -3.95
C VAL A 7 -5.11 3.53 -4.17
N GLY A 8 -6.11 4.33 -4.49
CA GLY A 8 -5.93 5.77 -4.64
C GLY A 8 -4.91 6.14 -5.71
N GLY A 9 -3.99 7.04 -5.36
CA GLY A 9 -2.97 7.52 -6.31
C GLY A 9 -2.06 6.45 -6.86
N ALA A 10 -1.92 5.32 -6.17
CA ALA A 10 -1.11 4.23 -6.69
C ALA A 10 -1.68 3.63 -7.98
N LYS A 11 -2.99 3.69 -8.17
CA LYS A 11 -3.61 3.25 -9.42
C LYS A 11 -3.09 4.08 -10.60
N LYS A 12 -2.91 5.37 -10.38
CA LYS A 12 -2.41 6.28 -11.42
C LYS A 12 -0.95 5.99 -11.73
N SER A 13 -0.18 5.69 -10.69
CA SER A 13 1.25 5.38 -10.86
C SER A 13 1.47 4.13 -11.70
N PHE A 14 0.61 3.15 -11.58
CA PHE A 14 0.77 1.87 -12.27
C PHE A 14 -0.23 1.66 -13.40
N SER A 15 -1.15 2.60 -13.60
CA SER A 15 -2.18 2.53 -14.66
C SER A 15 -3.02 1.27 -14.59
N THR A 16 -3.15 0.70 -13.40
CA THR A 16 -3.96 -0.49 -13.18
C THR A 16 -4.35 -0.56 -11.71
N GLU A 17 -5.39 -1.31 -11.42
CA GLU A 17 -5.83 -1.54 -10.05
C GLU A 17 -5.12 -2.73 -9.42
N GLN A 18 -4.52 -3.60 -10.21
CA GLN A 18 -4.02 -4.87 -9.71
C GLN A 18 -2.94 -5.43 -10.61
N LEU A 19 -1.92 -6.00 -10.00
CA LEU A 19 -0.87 -6.74 -10.70
C LEU A 19 -0.70 -8.11 -10.04
N HIS A 20 -0.32 -9.08 -10.83
CA HIS A 20 0.07 -10.40 -10.34
C HIS A 20 1.56 -10.55 -10.52
N ILE A 21 2.25 -10.86 -9.44
CA ILE A 21 3.70 -11.05 -9.43
C ILE A 21 3.99 -12.53 -9.21
N ASP A 22 4.69 -13.12 -10.15
CA ASP A 22 5.03 -14.54 -10.09
C ASP A 22 6.28 -14.76 -9.24
N LYS A 23 6.17 -14.43 -7.98
CA LYS A 23 7.23 -14.58 -6.99
C LYS A 23 6.58 -14.93 -5.66
N SER A 24 7.39 -15.46 -4.74
CA SER A 24 6.98 -15.72 -3.37
C SER A 24 8.19 -15.61 -2.47
N ASP A 25 7.95 -15.51 -1.17
CA ASP A 25 8.98 -15.39 -0.14
C ASP A 25 9.93 -14.21 -0.37
N ILE A 26 9.40 -13.13 -0.89
CA ILE A 26 10.15 -11.88 -1.03
C ILE A 26 9.72 -10.91 0.08
N SER A 27 10.61 -10.00 0.44
CA SER A 27 10.30 -8.97 1.41
C SER A 27 9.48 -7.86 0.73
N ILE A 28 8.83 -7.05 1.57
CA ILE A 28 8.14 -5.85 1.07
C ILE A 28 9.12 -4.94 0.34
N GLN A 29 10.35 -4.78 0.86
CA GLN A 29 11.34 -3.94 0.18
C GLN A 29 11.65 -4.48 -1.21
N GLU A 30 11.83 -5.79 -1.34
CA GLU A 30 12.08 -6.41 -2.63
C GLU A 30 10.90 -6.21 -3.59
N LEU A 31 9.68 -6.31 -3.05
CA LEU A 31 8.48 -6.07 -3.86
C LEU A 31 8.43 -4.62 -4.33
N LEU A 32 8.71 -3.65 -3.45
CA LEU A 32 8.72 -2.25 -3.83
C LEU A 32 9.76 -1.96 -4.91
N ASP A 33 10.94 -2.52 -4.77
CA ASP A 33 11.99 -2.35 -5.78
C ASP A 33 11.53 -2.90 -7.13
N LEU A 34 10.89 -4.06 -7.13
CA LEU A 34 10.36 -4.66 -8.34
C LEU A 34 9.25 -3.80 -8.96
N LEU A 35 8.34 -3.30 -8.12
CA LEU A 35 7.26 -2.46 -8.61
C LEU A 35 7.77 -1.17 -9.24
N LEU A 36 8.82 -0.57 -8.67
CA LEU A 36 9.41 0.63 -9.26
C LEU A 36 10.02 0.35 -10.63
N GLU A 37 10.57 -0.84 -10.82
CA GLU A 37 11.07 -1.25 -12.14
C GLU A 37 9.93 -1.46 -13.13
N LEU A 38 8.80 -2.00 -12.67
CA LEU A 38 7.66 -2.30 -13.54
C LEU A 38 6.78 -1.07 -13.80
N LYS A 39 6.97 -0.02 -13.03
CA LYS A 39 6.14 1.17 -13.14
C LYS A 39 6.26 1.77 -14.54
N PRO A 40 5.12 2.06 -15.22
CA PRO A 40 5.16 2.68 -16.53
C PRO A 40 5.83 4.04 -16.50
N ASP A 41 6.52 4.40 -17.58
CA ASP A 41 7.07 5.74 -17.74
C ASP A 41 5.92 6.73 -17.89
N ASN A 42 6.17 7.99 -17.53
CA ASN A 42 5.21 9.08 -17.66
C ASN A 42 3.96 8.95 -16.77
N THR A 43 4.06 8.14 -15.73
CA THR A 43 3.01 8.08 -14.70
C THR A 43 3.50 8.81 -13.45
N PRO A 44 2.56 9.24 -12.58
CA PRO A 44 2.96 9.88 -11.33
C PRO A 44 3.87 8.98 -10.50
N ASN A 45 4.81 9.57 -9.80
CA ASN A 45 5.71 8.84 -8.94
C ASN A 45 4.96 8.24 -7.74
N LEU A 46 5.44 7.09 -7.29
CA LEU A 46 4.96 6.49 -6.05
C LEU A 46 5.95 6.84 -4.94
N ASP A 47 5.47 7.56 -3.93
CA ASP A 47 6.30 7.90 -2.77
C ASP A 47 6.30 6.73 -1.81
N THR A 48 7.35 5.92 -1.87
CA THR A 48 7.45 4.71 -1.07
C THR A 48 7.70 4.97 0.41
N GLU A 49 7.97 6.21 0.79
CA GLU A 49 8.13 6.58 2.20
C GLU A 49 6.80 6.94 2.87
N ASN A 50 5.79 7.26 2.07
CA ASN A 50 4.50 7.69 2.56
C ASN A 50 3.38 6.80 2.03
N ILE A 51 3.55 5.50 2.20
CA ILE A 51 2.54 4.53 1.84
C ILE A 51 2.28 3.59 3.01
N LEU A 52 1.06 3.12 3.06
CA LEU A 52 0.67 2.06 3.97
C LEU A 52 0.60 0.78 3.15
N ILE A 53 1.23 -0.27 3.63
CA ILE A 53 1.23 -1.56 2.94
C ILE A 53 0.55 -2.58 3.85
N ALA A 54 -0.49 -3.20 3.32
CA ALA A 54 -1.22 -4.23 4.05
C ALA A 54 -1.04 -5.58 3.36
N ILE A 55 -0.83 -6.60 4.15
CA ILE A 55 -0.74 -7.97 3.67
C ILE A 55 -1.96 -8.72 4.21
N ASN A 56 -2.82 -9.15 3.30
CA ASN A 56 -4.08 -9.82 3.65
C ASN A 56 -4.91 -9.00 4.64
N GLY A 57 -4.89 -7.69 4.48
CA GLY A 57 -5.66 -6.78 5.31
C GLY A 57 -5.00 -6.35 6.61
N ALA A 58 -3.79 -6.82 6.88
CA ALA A 58 -3.05 -6.46 8.10
C ALA A 58 -1.93 -5.49 7.77
N ASP A 59 -1.82 -4.43 8.56
CA ASP A 59 -0.79 -3.41 8.39
C ASP A 59 0.59 -4.00 8.64
N SER A 60 1.47 -3.91 7.64
CA SER A 60 2.82 -4.46 7.73
C SER A 60 3.69 -3.75 8.77
N SER A 61 3.38 -2.50 9.12
CA SER A 61 4.15 -1.80 10.15
C SER A 61 3.97 -2.43 11.52
N ALA A 62 2.90 -3.18 11.73
CA ALA A 62 2.67 -3.95 12.95
C ALA A 62 3.35 -5.32 12.91
N MET A 63 4.01 -5.64 11.82
CA MET A 63 4.78 -6.86 11.63
C MET A 63 6.28 -6.52 11.67
N GLU A 64 6.98 -6.76 10.58
CA GLU A 64 8.41 -6.46 10.47
C GLU A 64 8.69 -5.31 9.50
N GLY A 65 7.67 -4.48 9.21
CA GLY A 65 7.81 -3.37 8.29
C GLY A 65 8.24 -3.84 6.91
N LYS A 66 9.22 -3.17 6.33
CA LYS A 66 9.72 -3.51 4.98
C LYS A 66 10.44 -4.84 4.91
N SER A 67 10.80 -5.42 6.05
CA SER A 67 11.42 -6.75 6.11
C SER A 67 10.40 -7.86 6.14
N THR A 68 9.12 -7.55 6.24
CA THR A 68 8.07 -8.54 6.28
C THR A 68 8.10 -9.38 5.00
N LYS A 69 8.07 -10.69 5.14
CA LYS A 69 8.05 -11.60 4.00
C LYS A 69 6.65 -11.79 3.47
N ILE A 70 6.54 -11.75 2.16
CA ILE A 70 5.28 -11.95 1.44
C ILE A 70 5.30 -13.37 0.90
N LYS A 71 4.24 -14.09 1.19
CA LYS A 71 4.12 -15.50 0.83
C LYS A 71 3.31 -15.68 -0.43
N ASN A 72 3.38 -16.90 -0.97
CA ASN A 72 2.56 -17.27 -2.12
C ASN A 72 1.07 -17.09 -1.79
N ASN A 73 0.33 -16.53 -2.73
CA ASN A 73 -1.11 -16.27 -2.63
C ASN A 73 -1.48 -15.12 -1.66
N ASP A 74 -0.51 -14.36 -1.18
CA ASP A 74 -0.82 -13.18 -0.39
C ASP A 74 -1.39 -12.06 -1.26
N LEU A 75 -2.27 -11.27 -0.66
CA LEU A 75 -2.79 -10.04 -1.25
C LEU A 75 -2.08 -8.87 -0.57
N VAL A 76 -1.35 -8.10 -1.35
CA VAL A 76 -0.63 -6.92 -0.86
C VAL A 76 -1.34 -5.68 -1.37
N SER A 77 -1.77 -4.82 -0.47
CA SER A 77 -2.43 -3.55 -0.82
C SER A 77 -1.46 -2.40 -0.62
N ILE A 78 -1.29 -1.58 -1.65
CA ILE A 78 -0.44 -0.40 -1.63
C ILE A 78 -1.35 0.82 -1.54
N ILE A 79 -1.28 1.53 -0.43
CA ILE A 79 -2.19 2.62 -0.11
C ILE A 79 -1.39 3.88 0.19
N PRO A 80 -1.32 4.83 -0.76
CA PRO A 80 -0.63 6.08 -0.49
C PRO A 80 -1.31 6.88 0.61
N VAL A 81 -0.50 7.46 1.48
CA VAL A 81 -0.99 8.36 2.52
C VAL A 81 -0.91 9.77 1.97
N ILE A 82 -2.05 10.45 1.93
CA ILE A 82 -2.12 11.79 1.39
C ILE A 82 -1.84 12.80 2.51
N HIS A 83 -0.79 13.58 2.31
CA HIS A 83 -0.46 14.65 3.24
C HIS A 83 -0.95 15.95 2.63
N GLY A 84 -2.04 16.45 2.92
CA GLY A 84 -2.66 17.67 2.46
C GLY A 84 -1.80 18.72 1.76
N GLY A 85 -0.77 18.33 1.05
CA GLY A 85 0.13 19.27 0.36
C GLY A 85 0.96 20.13 1.30
N SER A 86 0.92 19.84 2.56
CA SER A 86 1.64 20.59 3.57
C SER A 86 3.04 20.03 3.76
N SER A 87 4.02 20.91 3.82
CA SER A 87 5.37 20.53 4.19
C SER A 87 5.53 20.36 5.70
N LYS A 88 4.48 20.54 6.44
CA LYS A 88 4.52 20.41 7.89
C LYS A 88 4.80 18.97 8.27
N LYS A 89 5.64 18.82 9.29
CA LYS A 89 5.93 17.52 9.84
C LYS A 89 4.65 16.93 10.39
N LEU A 90 4.33 15.71 9.97
CA LEU A 90 3.14 15.03 10.40
C LEU A 90 3.37 14.42 11.77
N THR A 91 2.69 14.95 12.78
CA THR A 91 2.70 14.35 14.10
C THR A 91 1.63 13.28 14.17
N PHE A 92 1.70 12.41 15.16
CA PHE A 92 0.68 11.39 15.36
C PHE A 92 -0.71 12.01 15.52
N GLN A 93 -0.79 13.10 16.29
CA GLN A 93 -2.06 13.79 16.50
C GLN A 93 -2.58 14.40 15.20
N ASN A 94 -1.70 15.04 14.44
CA ASN A 94 -2.07 15.63 13.16
C ASN A 94 -2.51 14.55 12.19
N ALA A 95 -1.88 13.40 12.22
CA ALA A 95 -2.26 12.30 11.36
C ALA A 95 -3.69 11.84 11.65
N LEU A 96 -4.05 11.74 12.93
CA LEU A 96 -5.41 11.34 13.31
C LEU A 96 -6.44 12.36 12.84
N GLU A 97 -6.18 13.63 13.05
CA GLU A 97 -7.12 14.69 12.67
C GLU A 97 -7.21 14.83 11.14
N TYR A 98 -6.07 14.91 10.50
CA TYR A 98 -6.00 15.08 9.06
C TYR A 98 -6.61 13.92 8.32
N GLN A 99 -6.35 12.72 8.79
CA GLN A 99 -6.75 11.50 8.10
C GLN A 99 -8.15 11.01 8.46
N SER A 100 -8.91 11.77 9.23
CA SER A 100 -10.22 11.28 9.67
C SER A 100 -11.07 10.79 8.50
N GLN A 101 -11.13 11.52 7.40
CA GLN A 101 -11.91 11.13 6.23
C GLN A 101 -11.19 10.10 5.37
N VAL A 102 -9.90 10.33 5.11
CA VAL A 102 -9.11 9.40 4.30
C VAL A 102 -8.95 8.08 5.04
N PHE A 103 -8.73 8.15 6.35
CA PHE A 103 -8.58 6.98 7.19
C PHE A 103 -9.86 6.14 7.20
N LEU A 104 -11.02 6.78 7.22
CA LEU A 104 -12.29 6.07 7.17
C LEU A 104 -12.43 5.31 5.86
N LYS A 105 -11.98 5.87 4.74
CA LYS A 105 -12.01 5.18 3.47
C LYS A 105 -11.09 3.96 3.47
N VAL A 106 -9.89 4.11 4.01
CA VAL A 106 -8.93 3.01 4.11
C VAL A 106 -9.48 1.92 5.03
N LYS A 107 -10.02 2.32 6.18
CA LYS A 107 -10.60 1.39 7.13
C LYS A 107 -11.77 0.63 6.52
N TYR A 108 -12.64 1.33 5.80
CA TYR A 108 -13.75 0.71 5.10
C TYR A 108 -13.25 -0.31 4.09
N TYR A 109 -12.22 0.04 3.36
CA TYR A 109 -11.62 -0.83 2.36
C TYR A 109 -11.08 -2.12 2.99
N PHE A 110 -10.34 -2.00 4.09
CA PHE A 110 -9.85 -3.17 4.80
C PHE A 110 -10.98 -4.01 5.36
N PHE A 111 -12.02 -3.36 5.84
CA PHE A 111 -13.19 -4.06 6.35
C PHE A 111 -13.86 -4.89 5.26
N GLN A 112 -13.94 -4.36 4.04
CA GLN A 112 -14.49 -5.09 2.91
C GLN A 112 -13.63 -6.31 2.57
N ILE A 113 -12.32 -6.17 2.60
CA ILE A 113 -11.41 -7.29 2.36
C ILE A 113 -11.63 -8.38 3.40
N LEU A 114 -11.75 -8.01 4.67
CA LEU A 114 -11.99 -8.97 5.75
C LEU A 114 -13.32 -9.69 5.58
N LYS A 115 -14.35 -8.99 5.12
CA LYS A 115 -15.64 -9.61 4.85
C LYS A 115 -15.56 -10.66 3.75
N ILE A 116 -14.80 -10.39 2.72
CA ILE A 116 -14.64 -11.31 1.60
C ILE A 116 -13.96 -12.59 2.05
N LYS A 117 -13.05 -12.49 3.00
CA LYS A 117 -12.28 -13.64 3.49
C LYS A 117 -13.03 -14.50 4.50
N ARG A 118 -14.14 -14.03 4.98
CA ARG A 118 -14.98 -14.82 5.90
C ARG A 118 -15.95 -15.73 5.10
#